data_cb432f8adeb3b87f9ddf3bc4f42e22aa
#
_entry.id   cb432f8adeb3b87f9ddf3bc4f42e22aa
#
_cell.length_a   1.000
_cell.length_b   1.000
_cell.length_c   1.000
_cell.angle_alpha   90.00
_cell.angle_beta   90.00
_cell.angle_gamma   90.00
#
_symmetry.space_group_name_H-M   'P 1'
#
loop_
_entity.id
_entity.type
_entity.pdbx_description
1 polymer ?
#
loop_
_entity_poly.entity_id
_entity_poly.type
_entity_poly.pdbx_seq_one_letter_code
_entity_poly.pdbx_strand_id
1 'polypeptide(L)'
;GRNCDILLNGKDITWQVRRPEVDANVSQVSAYAGVRQAMTVQQRRIGARGRVVMVGRDIGTVVMPDAGLKIYLDASPEERARRRYQELLARGEAADYEEILAGVRRRDQIDSTRDLAPLRPASDAHRINSDGMDAEQVFSVVMNLATQDDPPAS
;
A
#
# COMPACT_ATOMS: atom_id res chain seq x y z
N GLY A 1 -7.87 -5.85 18.69
CA GLY A 1 -8.91 -4.82 18.64
C GLY A 1 -9.08 -4.29 17.22
N ARG A 2 -10.29 -3.89 16.87
CA ARG A 2 -10.55 -3.21 15.59
C ARG A 2 -10.00 -1.80 15.67
N ASN A 3 -9.13 -1.41 14.77
CA ASN A 3 -8.64 -0.04 14.69
C ASN A 3 -9.57 0.87 13.88
N CYS A 4 -10.37 0.31 12.96
CA CYS A 4 -11.40 1.03 12.21
C CYS A 4 -12.45 0.05 11.65
N ASP A 5 -13.68 0.50 11.55
CA ASP A 5 -14.77 -0.20 10.87
C ASP A 5 -14.95 0.35 9.46
N ILE A 6 -15.17 -0.52 8.49
CA ILE A 6 -15.46 -0.16 7.10
C ILE A 6 -16.97 -0.34 6.88
N LEU A 7 -17.66 0.76 6.61
CA LEU A 7 -19.11 0.77 6.38
C LEU A 7 -19.43 1.01 4.90
N LEU A 8 -20.30 0.19 4.35
CA LEU A 8 -20.90 0.40 3.03
C LEU A 8 -22.42 0.55 3.20
N ASN A 9 -22.93 1.75 2.93
CA ASN A 9 -24.36 2.08 3.13
C ASN A 9 -24.85 1.74 4.54
N GLY A 10 -24.03 2.03 5.55
CA GLY A 10 -24.34 1.74 6.96
C GLY A 10 -24.13 0.29 7.41
N LYS A 11 -23.83 -0.62 6.50
CA LYS A 11 -23.52 -2.02 6.82
C LYS A 11 -22.02 -2.21 7.04
N ASP A 12 -21.65 -2.83 8.16
CA ASP A 12 -20.24 -3.20 8.43
C ASP A 12 -19.78 -4.30 7.44
N ILE A 13 -18.76 -3.97 6.66
CA ILE A 13 -18.12 -4.86 5.70
C ILE A 13 -16.62 -5.04 5.99
N THR A 14 -16.19 -4.73 7.21
CA THR A 14 -14.76 -4.72 7.61
C THR A 14 -14.03 -6.03 7.28
N TRP A 15 -14.70 -7.16 7.48
CA TRP A 15 -14.13 -8.47 7.19
C TRP A 15 -14.30 -8.90 5.73
N GLN A 16 -15.37 -8.47 5.08
CA GLN A 16 -15.65 -8.80 3.69
C GLN A 16 -14.59 -8.21 2.74
N VAL A 17 -14.12 -6.99 3.00
CA VAL A 17 -13.07 -6.36 2.17
C VAL A 17 -11.68 -6.99 2.32
N ARG A 18 -11.50 -7.89 3.29
CA ARG A 18 -10.23 -8.61 3.53
C ARG A 18 -10.25 -10.04 3.01
N ARG A 19 -11.29 -10.42 2.30
CA ARG A 19 -11.39 -11.78 1.73
C ARG A 19 -10.44 -11.97 0.56
N PRO A 20 -9.95 -13.19 0.33
CA PRO A 20 -9.06 -13.50 -0.80
C PRO A 20 -9.61 -13.10 -2.16
N GLU A 21 -10.93 -13.20 -2.35
CA GLU A 21 -11.59 -12.81 -3.60
C GLU A 21 -11.47 -11.30 -3.87
N VAL A 22 -11.48 -10.47 -2.83
CA VAL A 22 -11.26 -9.03 -2.98
C VAL A 22 -9.79 -8.76 -3.35
N ASP A 23 -8.85 -9.38 -2.66
CA ASP A 23 -7.42 -9.26 -2.97
C ASP A 23 -7.11 -9.70 -4.40
N ALA A 24 -7.74 -10.78 -4.90
CA ALA A 24 -7.53 -11.29 -6.25
C ALA A 24 -8.05 -10.33 -7.35
N ASN A 25 -9.06 -9.51 -7.05
CA ASN A 25 -9.73 -8.66 -8.04
C ASN A 25 -9.39 -7.17 -7.92
N VAL A 26 -8.83 -6.71 -6.79
CA VAL A 26 -8.60 -5.28 -6.52
C VAL A 26 -7.69 -4.62 -7.56
N SER A 27 -6.66 -5.30 -8.05
CA SER A 27 -5.74 -4.75 -9.05
C SER A 27 -6.43 -4.56 -10.40
N GLN A 28 -7.25 -5.53 -10.82
CA GLN A 28 -8.03 -5.43 -12.04
C GLN A 28 -9.06 -4.30 -11.97
N VAL A 29 -9.83 -4.23 -10.89
CA VAL A 29 -10.81 -3.15 -10.67
C VAL A 29 -10.14 -1.79 -10.63
N SER A 30 -8.99 -1.68 -9.98
CA SER A 30 -8.23 -0.44 -9.87
C SER A 30 -7.58 0.00 -11.19
N ALA A 31 -7.53 -0.82 -12.23
CA ALA A 31 -7.04 -0.46 -13.55
C ALA A 31 -8.08 0.30 -14.39
N TYR A 32 -9.38 0.22 -14.07
CA TYR A 32 -10.40 0.96 -14.80
C TYR A 32 -10.26 2.48 -14.60
N ALA A 33 -10.20 3.22 -15.71
CA ALA A 33 -9.98 4.67 -15.71
C ALA A 33 -10.99 5.43 -14.85
N GLY A 34 -12.29 5.12 -14.96
CA GLY A 34 -13.35 5.77 -14.18
C GLY A 34 -13.21 5.52 -12.66
N VAL A 35 -12.84 4.30 -12.27
CA VAL A 35 -12.59 3.95 -10.86
C VAL A 35 -11.40 4.75 -10.34
N ARG A 36 -10.29 4.77 -11.08
CA ARG A 36 -9.11 5.54 -10.70
C ARG A 36 -9.39 7.02 -10.55
N GLN A 37 -10.07 7.62 -11.53
CA GLN A 37 -10.41 9.03 -11.47
C GLN A 37 -11.24 9.36 -10.23
N ALA A 38 -12.31 8.60 -9.97
CA ALA A 38 -13.16 8.79 -8.80
C ALA A 38 -12.37 8.64 -7.49
N MET A 39 -11.54 7.60 -7.38
CA MET A 39 -10.74 7.34 -6.18
C MET A 39 -9.66 8.41 -5.98
N THR A 40 -8.95 8.82 -7.03
CA THR A 40 -7.93 9.88 -6.93
C THR A 40 -8.50 11.19 -6.40
N VAL A 41 -9.69 11.59 -6.87
CA VAL A 41 -10.38 12.80 -6.37
C VAL A 41 -10.63 12.69 -4.87
N GLN A 42 -11.16 11.58 -4.40
CA GLN A 42 -11.44 11.38 -2.98
C GLN A 42 -10.15 11.31 -2.14
N GLN A 43 -9.13 10.62 -2.61
CA GLN A 43 -7.84 10.52 -1.94
C GLN A 43 -7.16 11.90 -1.82
N ARG A 44 -7.15 12.70 -2.88
CA ARG A 44 -6.64 14.08 -2.85
C ARG A 44 -7.39 14.95 -1.84
N ARG A 45 -8.72 14.82 -1.80
CA ARG A 45 -9.54 15.54 -0.81
C ARG A 45 -9.17 15.17 0.64
N ILE A 46 -8.82 13.91 0.89
CA ILE A 46 -8.35 13.47 2.21
C ILE A 46 -6.94 14.03 2.47
N GLY A 47 -6.02 13.91 1.52
CA GLY A 47 -4.64 14.41 1.64
C GLY A 47 -4.56 15.92 1.88
N ALA A 48 -5.46 16.70 1.24
CA ALA A 48 -5.52 18.15 1.40
C ALA A 48 -5.89 18.63 2.81
N ARG A 49 -6.34 17.73 3.70
CA ARG A 49 -6.60 18.09 5.11
C ARG A 49 -5.32 18.34 5.92
N GLY A 50 -4.16 17.94 5.40
CA GLY A 50 -2.87 18.02 6.09
C GLY A 50 -2.72 16.99 7.22
N ARG A 51 -1.49 16.82 7.72
CA ARG A 51 -1.14 15.88 8.79
C ARG A 51 -1.66 14.45 8.54
N VAL A 52 -1.47 13.98 7.30
CA VAL A 52 -1.97 12.71 6.81
C VAL A 52 -0.80 11.83 6.38
N VAL A 53 -0.81 10.57 6.77
CA VAL A 53 0.02 9.51 6.19
C VAL A 53 -0.87 8.70 5.24
N MET A 54 -0.49 8.66 3.97
CA MET A 54 -1.23 7.91 2.95
C MET A 54 -0.37 6.76 2.42
N VAL A 55 -0.95 5.57 2.39
CA VAL A 55 -0.28 4.36 1.90
C VAL A 55 -0.98 3.87 0.65
N GLY A 56 -0.22 3.61 -0.40
CA GLY A 56 -0.74 3.08 -1.67
C GLY A 56 0.35 2.96 -2.71
N ARG A 57 -0.01 2.51 -3.90
CA ARG A 57 0.94 2.17 -4.97
C ARG A 57 1.33 3.34 -5.86
N ASP A 58 0.50 4.37 -5.90
CA ASP A 58 0.65 5.55 -6.75
C ASP A 58 0.41 6.87 -6.00
N ILE A 59 0.49 6.83 -4.67
CA ILE A 59 0.24 8.01 -3.83
C ILE A 59 1.22 9.13 -4.18
N GLY A 60 2.52 8.87 -4.16
CA GLY A 60 3.55 9.88 -4.41
C GLY A 60 3.72 10.27 -5.89
N THR A 61 3.13 9.51 -6.83
CA THR A 61 3.26 9.79 -8.28
C THR A 61 2.01 10.42 -8.89
N VAL A 62 0.83 10.10 -8.37
CA VAL A 62 -0.46 10.48 -8.96
C VAL A 62 -1.37 11.20 -7.97
N VAL A 63 -1.54 10.65 -6.78
CA VAL A 63 -2.50 11.20 -5.81
C VAL A 63 -1.98 12.47 -5.16
N MET A 64 -0.77 12.41 -4.57
CA MET A 64 -0.11 13.52 -3.88
C MET A 64 1.31 13.72 -4.43
N PRO A 65 1.45 14.18 -5.69
CA PRO A 65 2.76 14.38 -6.30
C PRO A 65 3.58 15.49 -5.63
N ASP A 66 2.92 16.37 -4.90
CA ASP A 66 3.54 17.51 -4.19
C ASP A 66 3.67 17.24 -2.67
N ALA A 67 3.57 15.97 -2.22
CA ALA A 67 3.78 15.63 -0.82
C ALA A 67 5.22 15.97 -0.40
N GLY A 68 5.38 16.59 0.79
CA GLY A 68 6.67 17.01 1.31
C GLY A 68 7.62 15.82 1.54
N LEU A 69 7.12 14.71 2.07
CA LEU A 69 7.89 13.48 2.22
C LEU A 69 7.24 12.35 1.42
N LYS A 70 8.03 11.71 0.56
CA LYS A 70 7.64 10.53 -0.22
C LYS A 70 8.58 9.39 0.10
N ILE A 71 8.02 8.27 0.51
CA ILE A 71 8.76 7.05 0.80
C ILE A 71 8.26 5.94 -0.14
N TYR A 72 9.17 5.31 -0.85
CA TYR A 72 8.91 4.11 -1.62
C TYR A 72 9.47 2.90 -0.85
N LEU A 73 8.56 2.23 -0.14
CA LEU A 73 8.91 1.03 0.62
C LEU A 73 8.82 -0.18 -0.31
N ASP A 74 9.95 -0.82 -0.53
CA ASP A 74 10.10 -1.97 -1.41
C ASP A 74 10.49 -3.23 -0.63
N ALA A 75 10.18 -4.37 -1.19
CA ALA A 75 10.66 -5.68 -0.78
C ALA A 75 10.56 -6.65 -1.95
N SER A 76 11.44 -7.64 -2.00
CA SER A 76 11.39 -8.69 -3.02
C SER A 76 10.04 -9.43 -3.01
N PRO A 77 9.58 -9.95 -4.16
CA PRO A 77 8.36 -10.76 -4.19
C PRO A 77 8.41 -11.94 -3.21
N GLU A 78 9.58 -12.54 -3.06
CA GLU A 78 9.86 -13.66 -2.16
C GLU A 78 9.65 -13.27 -0.68
N GLU A 79 10.19 -12.12 -0.28
CA GLU A 79 10.05 -11.62 1.08
C GLU A 79 8.59 -11.26 1.39
N ARG A 80 7.87 -10.63 0.45
CA ARG A 80 6.44 -10.31 0.62
C ARG A 80 5.58 -11.57 0.69
N ALA A 81 5.89 -12.58 -0.13
CA ALA A 81 5.21 -13.88 -0.09
C ALA A 81 5.49 -14.60 1.24
N ARG A 82 6.74 -14.56 1.73
CA ARG A 82 7.13 -15.15 3.02
C ARG A 82 6.35 -14.50 4.18
N ARG A 83 6.27 -13.17 4.22
CA ARG A 83 5.51 -12.44 5.25
C ARG A 83 4.04 -12.83 5.23
N ARG A 84 3.43 -12.88 4.03
CA ARG A 84 2.02 -13.25 3.87
C ARG A 84 1.77 -14.70 4.28
N TYR A 85 2.64 -15.61 3.90
CA TYR A 85 2.57 -17.01 4.30
C TYR A 85 2.60 -17.16 5.83
N GLN A 86 3.54 -16.50 6.49
CA GLN A 86 3.64 -16.53 7.96
C GLN A 86 2.41 -15.92 8.64
N GLU A 87 1.87 -14.82 8.09
CA GLU A 87 0.66 -14.20 8.61
C GLU A 87 -0.55 -15.14 8.56
N LEU A 88 -0.75 -15.85 7.45
CA LEU A 88 -1.83 -16.83 7.31
C LEU A 88 -1.67 -17.99 8.28
N LEU A 89 -0.47 -18.55 8.40
CA LEU A 89 -0.19 -19.61 9.37
C LEU A 89 -0.44 -19.17 10.82
N ALA A 90 -0.05 -17.95 11.18
CA ALA A 90 -0.29 -17.40 12.51
C ALA A 90 -1.79 -17.22 12.84
N ARG A 91 -2.63 -17.12 11.82
CA ARG A 91 -4.10 -17.10 11.96
C ARG A 91 -4.73 -18.49 11.97
N GLY A 92 -3.93 -19.55 11.81
CA GLY A 92 -4.42 -20.92 11.69
C GLY A 92 -5.07 -21.23 10.32
N GLU A 93 -4.82 -20.39 9.31
CA GLU A 93 -5.31 -20.61 7.96
C GLU A 93 -4.34 -21.51 7.18
N ALA A 94 -4.87 -22.38 6.32
CA ALA A 94 -4.05 -23.14 5.38
C ALA A 94 -3.45 -22.18 4.34
N ALA A 95 -2.17 -22.32 4.05
CA ALA A 95 -1.49 -21.48 3.09
C ALA A 95 -0.49 -22.29 2.25
N ASP A 96 -0.37 -21.94 0.99
CA ASP A 96 0.65 -22.44 0.06
C ASP A 96 1.56 -21.29 -0.34
N TYR A 97 2.86 -21.43 -0.08
CA TYR A 97 3.84 -20.39 -0.36
C TYR A 97 3.99 -20.12 -1.86
N GLU A 98 4.00 -21.16 -2.69
CA GLU A 98 4.17 -21.02 -4.14
C GLU A 98 2.96 -20.33 -4.79
N GLU A 99 1.75 -20.65 -4.31
CA GLU A 99 0.53 -19.98 -4.76
C GLU A 99 0.55 -18.49 -4.37
N ILE A 100 0.95 -18.17 -3.14
CA ILE A 100 1.08 -16.80 -2.66
C ILE A 100 2.12 -16.04 -3.48
N LEU A 101 3.30 -16.63 -3.72
CA LEU A 101 4.36 -16.02 -4.52
C LEU A 101 3.92 -15.76 -5.96
N ALA A 102 3.24 -16.72 -6.58
CA ALA A 102 2.67 -16.55 -7.91
C ALA A 102 1.63 -15.41 -7.94
N GLY A 103 0.81 -15.30 -6.91
CA GLY A 103 -0.16 -14.21 -6.74
C GLY A 103 0.51 -12.84 -6.60
N VAL A 104 1.56 -12.74 -5.79
CA VAL A 104 2.35 -11.51 -5.61
C VAL A 104 2.96 -11.06 -6.95
N ARG A 105 3.64 -11.96 -7.66
CA ARG A 105 4.26 -11.67 -8.97
C ARG A 105 3.25 -11.23 -10.01
N ARG A 106 2.09 -11.90 -10.09
CA ARG A 106 0.99 -11.54 -11.00
C ARG A 106 0.47 -10.13 -10.70
N ARG A 107 0.29 -9.80 -9.43
CA ARG A 107 -0.17 -8.49 -9.01
C ARG A 107 0.82 -7.40 -9.37
N ASP A 108 2.11 -7.62 -9.12
CA ASP A 108 3.17 -6.68 -9.50
C ASP A 108 3.21 -6.44 -11.01
N GLN A 109 3.05 -7.50 -11.80
CA GLN A 109 2.98 -7.38 -13.25
C GLN A 109 1.81 -6.48 -13.68
N ILE A 110 0.61 -6.72 -13.15
CA ILE A 110 -0.58 -5.90 -13.46
C ILE A 110 -0.34 -4.44 -13.06
N ASP A 111 0.14 -4.20 -11.83
CA ASP A 111 0.29 -2.86 -11.30
C ASP A 111 1.43 -2.07 -11.97
N SER A 112 2.50 -2.73 -12.41
CA SER A 112 3.64 -2.08 -13.09
C SER A 112 3.41 -1.83 -14.58
N THR A 113 2.57 -2.64 -15.25
CA THR A 113 2.35 -2.56 -16.70
C THR A 113 1.07 -1.83 -17.09
N ARG A 114 0.23 -1.43 -16.14
CA ARG A 114 -1.00 -0.71 -16.46
C ARG A 114 -0.70 0.68 -17.04
N ASP A 115 -1.49 1.11 -18.01
CA ASP A 115 -1.32 2.39 -18.69
C ASP A 115 -1.54 3.60 -17.77
N LEU A 116 -2.48 3.46 -16.83
CA LEU A 116 -2.85 4.52 -15.90
C LEU A 116 -2.23 4.28 -14.51
N ALA A 117 -1.41 5.22 -14.07
CA ALA A 117 -0.75 5.24 -12.75
C ALA A 117 0.00 3.92 -12.46
N PRO A 118 0.99 3.55 -13.27
CA PRO A 118 1.79 2.35 -13.02
C PRO A 118 2.49 2.42 -11.68
N LEU A 119 2.72 1.26 -11.06
CA LEU A 119 3.50 1.14 -9.84
C LEU A 119 4.97 1.49 -10.14
N ARG A 120 5.39 2.65 -9.68
CA ARG A 120 6.77 3.13 -9.77
C ARG A 120 7.07 4.13 -8.66
N PRO A 121 8.33 4.24 -8.22
CA PRO A 121 8.72 5.28 -7.28
C PRO A 121 8.57 6.66 -7.92
N ALA A 122 8.20 7.66 -7.13
CA ALA A 122 8.36 9.06 -7.53
C ALA A 122 9.86 9.39 -7.63
N SER A 123 10.22 10.34 -8.50
CA SER A 123 11.64 10.70 -8.74
C SER A 123 12.34 11.25 -7.49
N ASP A 124 11.57 11.86 -6.60
CA ASP A 124 11.95 12.46 -5.33
C ASP A 124 11.64 11.59 -4.11
N ALA A 125 11.29 10.31 -4.30
CA ALA A 125 10.99 9.41 -3.20
C ALA A 125 12.26 8.80 -2.58
N HIS A 126 12.32 8.79 -1.25
CA HIS A 126 13.30 7.99 -0.51
C HIS A 126 12.96 6.50 -0.67
N ARG A 127 13.88 5.73 -1.24
CA ARG A 127 13.68 4.29 -1.45
C ARG A 127 14.23 3.50 -0.27
N ILE A 128 13.37 2.68 0.33
CA ILE A 128 13.72 1.78 1.43
C ILE A 128 13.49 0.35 0.95
N ASN A 129 14.57 -0.46 0.89
CA ASN A 129 14.43 -1.90 0.74
C ASN A 129 14.26 -2.51 2.14
N SER A 130 13.13 -3.18 2.36
CA SER A 130 12.79 -3.78 3.64
C SER A 130 13.05 -5.29 3.70
N ASP A 131 13.78 -5.87 2.74
CA ASP A 131 14.18 -7.27 2.80
C ASP A 131 15.01 -7.52 4.07
N GLY A 132 14.60 -8.53 4.85
CA GLY A 132 15.25 -8.87 6.11
C GLY A 132 15.00 -7.89 7.28
N MET A 133 14.23 -6.82 7.07
CA MET A 133 13.86 -5.89 8.14
C MET A 133 12.55 -6.32 8.79
N ASP A 134 12.48 -6.16 10.11
CA ASP A 134 11.22 -6.23 10.85
C ASP A 134 10.46 -4.89 10.83
N ALA A 135 9.26 -4.87 11.40
CA ALA A 135 8.40 -3.69 11.39
C ALA A 135 8.99 -2.52 12.19
N GLU A 136 9.70 -2.79 13.29
CA GLU A 136 10.31 -1.78 14.15
C GLU A 136 11.50 -1.12 13.46
N GLN A 137 12.29 -1.90 12.74
CA GLN A 137 13.41 -1.39 11.94
C GLN A 137 12.90 -0.48 10.82
N VAL A 138 11.87 -0.92 10.08
CA VAL A 138 11.23 -0.09 9.05
C VAL A 138 10.65 1.19 9.64
N PHE A 139 9.94 1.07 10.76
CA PHE A 139 9.36 2.22 11.46
C PHE A 139 10.44 3.23 11.87
N SER A 140 11.56 2.76 12.44
CA SER A 140 12.68 3.62 12.85
C SER A 140 13.28 4.40 11.67
N VAL A 141 13.46 3.74 10.52
CA VAL A 141 13.97 4.41 9.30
C VAL A 141 12.99 5.47 8.81
N VAL A 142 11.69 5.13 8.75
CA VAL A 142 10.63 6.08 8.33
C VAL A 142 10.54 7.27 9.27
N MET A 143 10.61 7.05 10.58
CA MET A 143 10.57 8.13 11.57
C MET A 143 11.78 9.05 11.47
N ASN A 144 12.97 8.51 11.23
CA ASN A 144 14.18 9.32 11.02
C ASN A 144 14.02 10.24 9.80
N LEU A 145 13.48 9.73 8.68
CA LEU A 145 13.20 10.55 7.51
C LEU A 145 12.16 11.64 7.82
N ALA A 146 11.07 11.28 8.48
CA ALA A 146 9.99 12.22 8.81
C ALA A 146 10.45 13.34 9.75
N THR A 147 11.39 13.07 10.65
CA THR A 147 11.92 14.10 11.59
C THR A 147 13.04 14.94 10.99
N GLN A 148 13.71 14.49 9.92
CA GLN A 148 14.72 15.28 9.21
C GLN A 148 14.09 16.29 8.24
N ASP A 149 12.94 15.96 7.67
CA ASP A 149 12.21 16.83 6.72
C ASP A 149 11.25 17.83 7.42
N ASP A 150 11.07 17.72 8.74
CA ASP A 150 10.25 18.68 9.48
C ASP A 150 11.12 19.90 9.85
N PRO A 151 10.91 21.10 9.26
CA PRO A 151 11.64 22.29 9.69
C PRO A 151 11.30 22.57 11.15
N PRO A 152 12.27 23.04 11.97
CA PRO A 152 12.01 23.34 13.37
C PRO A 152 10.81 24.28 13.46
N ALA A 153 9.84 23.91 14.30
CA ALA A 153 8.66 24.73 14.57
C ALA A 153 9.12 26.13 15.03
N SER A 154 8.77 27.13 14.22
CA SER A 154 9.04 28.55 14.46
C SER A 154 8.17 29.06 15.60
#